data_9fe85a6b8b076531c2d429de6f8c2822
#
_entry.id   9fe85a6b8b076531c2d429de6f8c2822
#
_cell.length_a   1.000
_cell.length_b   1.000
_cell.length_c   1.000
_cell.angle_alpha   90.00
_cell.angle_beta   90.00
_cell.angle_gamma   90.00
#
_symmetry.space_group_name_H-M   'P 1'
#
loop_
_entity.id
_entity.type
_entity.pdbx_description
1 polymer ?
#
loop_
_entity_poly.entity_id
_entity_poly.type
_entity_poly.pdbx_seq_one_letter_code
_entity_poly.pdbx_strand_id
1 'polypeptide(L)'
;MNDRGERQRQSIERGEALGPAARRVKRFGFVLLYLLTILLSLELASRLFWTIHHGVSFLSPNLLYAFYPELESAHSPSDEDPEDEIDILLLGGSVFHEDFSTVPSVLQRRLEAKTGRPVRIRNLARAAHTSRDSFLKYEFLKDRQFDLVLFYHGINEARANNSPPAVFRDDYSHYSWYENIQRLQIHPESRYLVLPYTLAYLGSAVSERIGLTKHVPIQNPRAEWLVHGRQVKTERSFRMNLEQILERAEERDEPVLLMTFATHVPPDYTHGRFIRKELDYDWHSLPIELWGVPAQVQDAVRKHNAVVERLAREHGTLFVDQDHLIPKTRTYFNDVCHLTPRGGREFVSNIESLVLEHLAGEPSPENP
;
A
#
# COMPACT_ATOMS: atom_id res chain seq x y z
N MET A 1 -15.32 66.11 59.74
CA MET A 1 -14.28 65.27 59.20
C MET A 1 -14.90 63.91 58.96
N ASN A 2 -15.74 63.69 57.86
CA ASN A 2 -16.22 62.33 57.56
C ASN A 2 -16.74 62.17 56.10
N ASP A 3 -16.47 63.17 55.23
CA ASP A 3 -17.01 63.13 53.84
C ASP A 3 -16.05 62.52 52.78
N ARG A 4 -14.80 62.27 53.13
CA ARG A 4 -13.83 61.63 52.20
C ARG A 4 -13.86 60.09 52.23
N GLY A 5 -14.31 59.52 53.34
CA GLY A 5 -14.36 58.08 53.48
C GLY A 5 -15.52 57.39 52.72
N GLU A 6 -16.65 58.08 52.59
CA GLU A 6 -17.84 57.58 51.89
C GLU A 6 -17.69 57.67 50.37
N ARG A 7 -17.04 58.68 49.84
CA ARG A 7 -16.80 58.79 48.40
C ARG A 7 -15.80 57.74 47.87
N GLN A 8 -14.87 57.30 48.71
CA GLN A 8 -13.90 56.29 48.32
C GLN A 8 -14.49 54.88 48.40
N ARG A 9 -15.45 54.67 49.28
CA ARG A 9 -16.24 53.40 49.29
C ARG A 9 -17.23 53.28 48.11
N GLN A 10 -17.89 54.39 47.70
CA GLN A 10 -18.79 54.44 46.55
C GLN A 10 -18.06 54.31 45.21
N SER A 11 -16.76 54.63 45.13
CA SER A 11 -15.97 54.44 43.92
C SER A 11 -15.49 52.97 43.73
N ILE A 12 -15.37 52.20 44.82
CA ILE A 12 -14.96 50.80 44.81
C ILE A 12 -16.17 49.90 44.52
N GLU A 13 -17.39 50.31 44.88
CA GLU A 13 -18.62 49.54 44.58
C GLU A 13 -19.22 49.78 43.18
N ARG A 14 -18.75 50.81 42.47
CA ARG A 14 -19.02 50.94 41.03
C ARG A 14 -18.04 50.10 40.21
N GLY A 15 -17.92 48.82 40.54
CA GLY A 15 -17.46 47.85 39.58
C GLY A 15 -18.37 47.97 38.35
N GLU A 16 -17.83 48.56 37.25
CA GLU A 16 -18.54 48.83 36.00
C GLU A 16 -19.40 47.65 35.60
N ALA A 17 -20.70 47.71 35.93
CA ALA A 17 -21.63 46.73 35.43
C ALA A 17 -21.67 46.88 33.90
N LEU A 18 -20.96 45.97 33.21
CA LEU A 18 -20.92 45.89 31.75
C LEU A 18 -22.33 46.09 31.18
N GLY A 19 -22.50 47.05 30.27
CA GLY A 19 -23.78 47.31 29.63
C GLY A 19 -24.33 46.03 28.94
N PRO A 20 -25.63 45.95 28.63
CA PRO A 20 -26.25 44.74 28.05
C PRO A 20 -25.52 44.21 26.81
N ALA A 21 -25.01 45.09 25.95
CA ALA A 21 -24.23 44.76 24.76
C ALA A 21 -22.89 44.12 25.15
N ALA A 22 -22.14 44.68 26.09
CA ALA A 22 -20.87 44.15 26.55
C ALA A 22 -21.02 42.79 27.26
N ARG A 23 -22.13 42.56 27.97
CA ARG A 23 -22.45 41.25 28.56
C ARG A 23 -22.76 40.20 27.48
N ARG A 24 -23.42 40.58 26.37
CA ARG A 24 -23.66 39.67 25.24
C ARG A 24 -22.36 39.30 24.54
N VAL A 25 -21.48 40.26 24.27
CA VAL A 25 -20.16 40.01 23.67
C VAL A 25 -19.32 39.10 24.56
N LYS A 26 -19.29 39.35 25.88
CA LYS A 26 -18.56 38.50 26.84
C LYS A 26 -19.12 37.05 26.86
N ARG A 27 -20.45 36.89 26.88
CA ARG A 27 -21.09 35.55 26.80
C ARG A 27 -20.77 34.84 25.50
N PHE A 28 -20.84 35.54 24.36
CA PHE A 28 -20.44 34.99 23.06
C PHE A 28 -18.98 34.55 23.05
N GLY A 29 -18.06 35.38 23.58
CA GLY A 29 -16.66 35.04 23.73
C GLY A 29 -16.43 33.79 24.58
N PHE A 30 -17.16 33.62 25.69
CA PHE A 30 -17.07 32.43 26.51
C PHE A 30 -17.58 31.16 25.77
N VAL A 31 -18.70 31.29 25.06
CA VAL A 31 -19.25 30.17 24.26
C VAL A 31 -18.26 29.79 23.16
N LEU A 32 -17.70 30.74 22.45
CA LEU A 32 -16.69 30.52 21.42
C LEU A 32 -15.44 29.83 21.99
N LEU A 33 -14.92 30.34 23.11
CA LEU A 33 -13.76 29.75 23.79
C LEU A 33 -14.05 28.31 24.23
N TYR A 34 -15.21 28.05 24.77
CA TYR A 34 -15.63 26.72 25.16
C TYR A 34 -15.70 25.74 23.98
N LEU A 35 -16.30 26.17 22.85
CA LEU A 35 -16.35 25.38 21.61
C LEU A 35 -14.95 25.10 21.06
N LEU A 36 -14.07 26.10 21.05
CA LEU A 36 -12.68 25.93 20.62
C LEU A 36 -11.92 24.95 21.52
N THR A 37 -12.15 25.02 22.84
CA THR A 37 -11.55 24.08 23.80
C THR A 37 -12.02 22.64 23.53
N ILE A 38 -13.31 22.44 23.26
CA ILE A 38 -13.84 21.12 22.90
C ILE A 38 -13.21 20.62 21.61
N LEU A 39 -13.17 21.44 20.54
CA LEU A 39 -12.59 21.05 19.27
C LEU A 39 -11.11 20.71 19.40
N LEU A 40 -10.35 21.52 20.15
CA LEU A 40 -8.94 21.23 20.44
C LEU A 40 -8.77 19.91 21.19
N SER A 41 -9.60 19.66 22.21
CA SER A 41 -9.54 18.42 22.97
C SER A 41 -9.86 17.19 22.10
N LEU A 42 -10.84 17.31 21.18
CA LEU A 42 -11.19 16.25 20.25
C LEU A 42 -10.07 16.01 19.22
N GLU A 43 -9.43 17.08 18.72
CA GLU A 43 -8.27 16.97 17.82
C GLU A 43 -7.10 16.25 18.51
N LEU A 44 -6.76 16.66 19.75
CA LEU A 44 -5.69 16.01 20.53
C LEU A 44 -6.02 14.52 20.80
N ALA A 45 -7.26 14.21 21.15
CA ALA A 45 -7.71 12.83 21.33
C ALA A 45 -7.63 12.02 20.03
N SER A 46 -8.00 12.62 18.89
CA SER A 46 -7.88 12.01 17.58
C SER A 46 -6.41 11.71 17.22
N ARG A 47 -5.51 12.66 17.41
CA ARG A 47 -4.07 12.44 17.21
C ARG A 47 -3.53 11.33 18.11
N LEU A 48 -3.93 11.33 19.38
CA LEU A 48 -3.53 10.30 20.33
C LEU A 48 -4.05 8.90 19.91
N PHE A 49 -5.28 8.81 19.40
CA PHE A 49 -5.82 7.59 18.83
C PHE A 49 -4.94 7.03 17.71
N TRP A 50 -4.58 7.86 16.70
CA TRP A 50 -3.74 7.42 15.58
C TRP A 50 -2.32 7.07 16.01
N THR A 51 -1.77 7.79 16.99
CA THR A 51 -0.44 7.50 17.54
C THR A 51 -0.41 6.15 18.28
N ILE A 52 -1.38 5.90 19.17
CA ILE A 52 -1.39 4.69 20.00
C ILE A 52 -1.76 3.46 19.18
N HIS A 53 -2.75 3.55 18.31
CA HIS A 53 -3.28 2.38 17.60
C HIS A 53 -2.60 2.10 16.25
N HIS A 54 -1.99 3.10 15.65
CA HIS A 54 -1.44 3.00 14.29
C HIS A 54 0.01 3.50 14.15
N GLY A 55 0.65 3.94 15.23
CA GLY A 55 2.05 4.39 15.20
C GLY A 55 2.30 5.73 14.50
N VAL A 56 1.24 6.46 14.11
CA VAL A 56 1.38 7.73 13.38
C VAL A 56 1.94 8.81 14.31
N SER A 57 2.85 9.65 13.79
CA SER A 57 3.43 10.76 14.55
C SER A 57 2.37 11.71 15.08
N PHE A 58 2.43 12.04 16.39
CA PHE A 58 1.49 12.96 17.04
C PHE A 58 1.61 14.41 16.55
N LEU A 59 2.83 14.88 16.34
CA LEU A 59 3.10 16.29 15.97
C LEU A 59 2.93 16.52 14.46
N SER A 60 3.36 15.57 13.64
CA SER A 60 3.29 15.62 12.19
C SER A 60 2.53 14.41 11.64
N PRO A 61 1.20 14.35 11.81
CA PRO A 61 0.44 13.19 11.43
C PRO A 61 0.38 13.07 9.90
N ASN A 62 0.85 11.94 9.39
CA ASN A 62 0.56 11.48 8.05
C ASN A 62 -0.25 10.19 8.16
N LEU A 63 -1.56 10.29 8.01
CA LEU A 63 -2.46 9.17 8.26
C LEU A 63 -2.32 8.04 7.24
N LEU A 64 -1.68 8.28 6.09
CA LEU A 64 -1.39 7.23 5.13
C LEU A 64 -0.39 6.20 5.71
N TYR A 65 0.49 6.61 6.63
CA TYR A 65 1.41 5.68 7.32
C TYR A 65 0.69 4.69 8.24
N ALA A 66 -0.56 4.98 8.65
CA ALA A 66 -1.39 4.00 9.35
C ALA A 66 -1.78 2.81 8.47
N PHE A 67 -1.82 3.01 7.16
CA PHE A 67 -2.12 1.99 6.15
C PHE A 67 -0.85 1.41 5.53
N TYR A 68 0.14 2.26 5.28
CA TYR A 68 1.40 1.91 4.61
C TYR A 68 2.60 2.43 5.42
N PRO A 69 2.94 1.77 6.55
CA PRO A 69 4.04 2.23 7.41
C PRO A 69 5.41 2.22 6.69
N GLU A 70 5.60 1.37 5.69
CA GLU A 70 6.81 1.34 4.86
C GLU A 70 7.06 2.62 4.08
N LEU A 71 6.04 3.43 3.84
CA LEU A 71 6.20 4.74 3.20
C LEU A 71 6.97 5.74 4.04
N GLU A 72 6.94 5.61 5.37
CA GLU A 72 7.67 6.52 6.25
C GLU A 72 9.18 6.44 6.00
N SER A 73 9.73 5.24 5.90
CA SER A 73 11.15 5.03 5.60
C SER A 73 11.51 5.39 4.16
N ALA A 74 10.60 5.15 3.20
CA ALA A 74 10.84 5.45 1.80
C ALA A 74 10.72 6.94 1.47
N HIS A 75 9.92 7.69 2.25
CA HIS A 75 9.70 9.13 2.05
C HIS A 75 10.75 10.00 2.76
N SER A 76 11.34 9.51 3.86
CA SER A 76 12.35 10.28 4.58
C SER A 76 13.53 10.59 3.66
N PRO A 77 13.89 11.89 3.48
CA PRO A 77 15.15 12.21 2.84
C PRO A 77 16.24 11.61 3.74
N SER A 78 17.13 10.77 3.21
CA SER A 78 18.37 10.52 3.91
C SER A 78 19.18 11.81 3.80
N ASP A 79 19.68 12.33 4.92
CA ASP A 79 20.55 13.50 4.94
C ASP A 79 21.86 13.29 4.15
N GLU A 80 22.03 12.08 3.61
CA GLU A 80 23.16 11.61 2.83
C GLU A 80 22.63 10.73 1.67
N ASP A 81 21.88 11.28 0.70
CA ASP A 81 21.78 10.60 -0.60
C ASP A 81 23.10 10.88 -1.34
N PRO A 82 24.04 9.90 -1.43
CA PRO A 82 25.29 10.10 -2.16
C PRO A 82 24.94 10.40 -3.62
N GLU A 83 25.57 11.41 -4.21
CA GLU A 83 25.34 11.80 -5.63
C GLU A 83 25.52 10.65 -6.63
N ASP A 84 26.11 9.55 -6.20
CA ASP A 84 26.42 8.37 -7.03
C ASP A 84 25.66 7.08 -6.60
N GLU A 85 24.62 7.18 -5.77
CA GLU A 85 23.81 6.05 -5.35
C GLU A 85 22.76 5.68 -6.41
N ILE A 86 22.57 4.38 -6.65
CA ILE A 86 21.48 3.86 -7.49
C ILE A 86 20.26 3.64 -6.61
N ASP A 87 19.13 4.33 -6.86
CA ASP A 87 17.90 4.23 -6.08
C ASP A 87 16.83 3.42 -6.84
N ILE A 88 16.54 2.21 -6.36
CA ILE A 88 15.60 1.26 -6.99
C ILE A 88 14.35 1.08 -6.13
N LEU A 89 13.18 1.29 -6.71
CA LEU A 89 11.88 1.07 -6.08
C LEU A 89 11.35 -0.33 -6.36
N LEU A 90 10.95 -1.08 -5.33
CA LEU A 90 10.25 -2.36 -5.47
C LEU A 90 8.76 -2.21 -5.14
N LEU A 91 7.91 -2.49 -6.14
CA LEU A 91 6.46 -2.56 -6.04
C LEU A 91 6.00 -4.00 -6.18
N GLY A 92 5.47 -4.59 -5.10
CA GLY A 92 5.13 -6.00 -5.11
C GLY A 92 4.36 -6.49 -3.89
N GLY A 93 4.10 -7.79 -3.88
CA GLY A 93 3.51 -8.53 -2.78
C GLY A 93 4.57 -9.23 -1.91
N SER A 94 4.16 -10.37 -1.28
CA SER A 94 5.02 -11.14 -0.38
C SER A 94 6.31 -11.65 -1.00
N VAL A 95 6.37 -11.86 -2.31
CA VAL A 95 7.59 -12.35 -2.99
C VAL A 95 8.75 -11.34 -2.94
N PHE A 96 8.47 -10.05 -2.80
CA PHE A 96 9.50 -9.03 -2.55
C PHE A 96 9.61 -8.65 -1.06
N HIS A 97 8.70 -9.12 -0.20
CA HIS A 97 8.75 -8.80 1.22
C HIS A 97 9.87 -9.61 1.91
N GLU A 98 10.67 -8.94 2.72
CA GLU A 98 11.89 -9.51 3.33
C GLU A 98 11.64 -10.74 4.21
N ASP A 99 10.48 -10.82 4.86
CA ASP A 99 10.11 -11.97 5.69
C ASP A 99 9.86 -13.25 4.86
N PHE A 100 9.59 -13.12 3.57
CA PHE A 100 9.26 -14.24 2.68
C PHE A 100 10.30 -14.48 1.59
N SER A 101 11.24 -13.57 1.38
CA SER A 101 12.09 -13.59 0.20
C SER A 101 13.46 -12.98 0.44
N THR A 102 14.46 -13.56 -0.22
CA THR A 102 15.81 -13.00 -0.29
C THR A 102 16.06 -12.15 -1.53
N VAL A 103 15.06 -11.97 -2.40
CA VAL A 103 15.21 -11.25 -3.68
C VAL A 103 15.76 -9.84 -3.49
N PRO A 104 15.22 -8.98 -2.60
CA PRO A 104 15.73 -7.61 -2.46
C PRO A 104 17.22 -7.58 -2.06
N SER A 105 17.60 -8.34 -1.04
CA SER A 105 18.97 -8.37 -0.53
C SER A 105 19.96 -9.04 -1.51
N VAL A 106 19.53 -9.99 -2.32
CA VAL A 106 20.36 -10.61 -3.36
C VAL A 106 20.55 -9.63 -4.52
N LEU A 107 19.48 -8.94 -4.94
CA LEU A 107 19.53 -7.93 -6.00
C LEU A 107 20.52 -6.82 -5.63
N GLN A 108 20.34 -6.21 -4.46
CA GLN A 108 21.21 -5.15 -3.97
C GLN A 108 22.68 -5.54 -4.03
N ARG A 109 23.05 -6.63 -3.35
CA ARG A 109 24.45 -7.09 -3.30
C ARG A 109 25.05 -7.38 -4.67
N ARG A 110 24.26 -7.94 -5.61
CA ARG A 110 24.78 -8.24 -6.95
C ARG A 110 24.99 -6.98 -7.77
N LEU A 111 24.06 -6.03 -7.72
CA LEU A 111 24.21 -4.76 -8.41
C LEU A 111 25.39 -3.96 -7.84
N GLU A 112 25.53 -3.84 -6.52
CA GLU A 112 26.70 -3.21 -5.89
C GLU A 112 28.01 -3.84 -6.33
N ALA A 113 28.10 -5.19 -6.34
CA ALA A 113 29.30 -5.90 -6.76
C ALA A 113 29.65 -5.70 -8.24
N LYS A 114 28.65 -5.46 -9.11
CA LYS A 114 28.84 -5.32 -10.56
C LYS A 114 29.05 -3.87 -10.99
N THR A 115 28.34 -2.93 -10.37
CA THR A 115 28.42 -1.50 -10.72
C THR A 115 29.58 -0.79 -9.98
N GLY A 116 30.00 -1.32 -8.83
CA GLY A 116 30.93 -0.63 -7.92
C GLY A 116 30.33 0.59 -7.23
N ARG A 117 29.01 0.84 -7.39
CA ARG A 117 28.27 1.96 -6.82
C ARG A 117 27.40 1.48 -5.66
N PRO A 118 27.10 2.32 -4.65
CA PRO A 118 26.07 2.02 -3.66
C PRO A 118 24.72 1.81 -4.35
N VAL A 119 23.92 0.84 -3.86
CA VAL A 119 22.57 0.57 -4.37
C VAL A 119 21.61 0.61 -3.20
N ARG A 120 20.59 1.45 -3.30
CA ARG A 120 19.50 1.52 -2.35
C ARG A 120 18.26 0.83 -2.91
N ILE A 121 17.75 -0.15 -2.18
CA ILE A 121 16.49 -0.79 -2.50
C ILE A 121 15.39 -0.22 -1.60
N ARG A 122 14.49 0.58 -2.18
CA ARG A 122 13.28 1.05 -1.48
C ARG A 122 12.17 0.04 -1.67
N ASN A 123 12.06 -0.87 -0.70
CA ASN A 123 11.12 -1.97 -0.78
C ASN A 123 9.75 -1.59 -0.19
N LEU A 124 8.78 -1.29 -1.05
CA LEU A 124 7.38 -1.04 -0.66
C LEU A 124 6.51 -2.30 -0.73
N ALA A 125 7.08 -3.45 -1.04
CA ALA A 125 6.33 -4.70 -1.11
C ALA A 125 5.91 -5.16 0.30
N ARG A 126 4.67 -5.65 0.40
CA ARG A 126 4.13 -6.25 1.63
C ARG A 126 3.28 -7.47 1.32
N ALA A 127 3.22 -8.39 2.28
CA ALA A 127 2.37 -9.56 2.15
C ALA A 127 0.90 -9.17 1.92
N ALA A 128 0.23 -9.89 1.04
CA ALA A 128 -1.17 -9.70 0.63
C ALA A 128 -1.50 -8.41 -0.12
N HIS A 129 -0.54 -7.49 -0.34
CA HIS A 129 -0.76 -6.30 -1.14
C HIS A 129 -0.99 -6.64 -2.62
N THR A 130 -1.82 -5.82 -3.27
CA THR A 130 -2.22 -5.90 -4.68
C THR A 130 -1.55 -4.80 -5.50
N SER A 131 -1.78 -4.80 -6.81
CA SER A 131 -1.38 -3.71 -7.70
C SER A 131 -1.97 -2.35 -7.28
N ARG A 132 -3.16 -2.35 -6.63
CA ARG A 132 -3.77 -1.13 -6.11
C ARG A 132 -2.95 -0.50 -4.99
N ASP A 133 -2.43 -1.32 -4.07
CA ASP A 133 -1.53 -0.83 -3.01
C ASP A 133 -0.26 -0.23 -3.60
N SER A 134 0.32 -0.89 -4.60
CA SER A 134 1.51 -0.39 -5.29
C SER A 134 1.27 0.94 -5.98
N PHE A 135 0.14 1.10 -6.69
CA PHE A 135 -0.23 2.38 -7.28
C PHE A 135 -0.37 3.50 -6.24
N LEU A 136 -1.11 3.25 -5.15
CA LEU A 136 -1.34 4.25 -4.09
C LEU A 136 -0.03 4.69 -3.41
N LYS A 137 0.89 3.75 -3.19
CA LYS A 137 2.21 4.04 -2.62
C LYS A 137 3.10 4.80 -3.59
N TYR A 138 3.10 4.41 -4.86
CA TYR A 138 3.89 5.07 -5.89
C TYR A 138 3.41 6.51 -6.12
N GLU A 139 2.10 6.74 -6.17
CA GLU A 139 1.52 8.09 -6.25
C GLU A 139 1.88 8.97 -5.05
N PHE A 140 2.00 8.38 -3.85
CA PHE A 140 2.44 9.11 -2.66
C PHE A 140 3.89 9.60 -2.76
N LEU A 141 4.75 8.85 -3.46
CA LEU A 141 6.16 9.20 -3.67
C LEU A 141 6.40 10.09 -4.89
N LYS A 142 5.40 10.82 -5.34
CA LYS A 142 5.47 11.69 -6.54
C LYS A 142 6.56 12.76 -6.50
N ASP A 143 7.04 13.13 -5.32
CA ASP A 143 8.11 14.13 -5.13
C ASP A 143 9.52 13.49 -5.08
N ARG A 144 9.61 12.17 -5.35
CA ARG A 144 10.87 11.42 -5.50
C ARG A 144 11.03 10.93 -6.91
N GLN A 145 12.27 10.63 -7.29
CA GLN A 145 12.65 10.02 -8.56
C GLN A 145 13.50 8.79 -8.29
N PHE A 146 13.32 7.76 -9.13
CA PHE A 146 14.01 6.47 -9.01
C PHE A 146 14.76 6.15 -10.31
N ASP A 147 15.94 5.57 -10.20
CA ASP A 147 16.70 5.08 -11.36
C ASP A 147 16.01 3.89 -12.04
N LEU A 148 15.22 3.12 -11.27
CA LEU A 148 14.45 1.99 -11.78
C LEU A 148 13.29 1.63 -10.85
N VAL A 149 12.12 1.36 -11.42
CA VAL A 149 10.94 0.82 -10.71
C VAL A 149 10.72 -0.63 -11.12
N LEU A 150 10.75 -1.56 -10.17
CA LEU A 150 10.44 -2.98 -10.39
C LEU A 150 9.02 -3.28 -9.97
N PHE A 151 8.21 -3.84 -10.88
CA PHE A 151 6.82 -4.22 -10.61
C PHE A 151 6.64 -5.75 -10.72
N TYR A 152 6.16 -6.37 -9.64
CA TYR A 152 5.90 -7.81 -9.58
C TYR A 152 4.65 -8.15 -8.77
N HIS A 153 3.51 -8.34 -9.46
CA HIS A 153 2.21 -8.70 -8.89
C HIS A 153 1.48 -9.74 -9.74
N GLY A 154 0.52 -10.44 -9.12
CA GLY A 154 -0.32 -11.40 -9.86
C GLY A 154 -1.32 -12.14 -8.98
N ILE A 155 -0.87 -12.94 -8.00
CA ILE A 155 -1.74 -13.89 -7.29
C ILE A 155 -2.69 -13.22 -6.27
N ASN A 156 -2.27 -12.11 -5.64
CA ASN A 156 -3.08 -11.47 -4.58
C ASN A 156 -4.40 -10.90 -5.10
N GLU A 157 -4.42 -10.43 -6.34
CA GLU A 157 -5.63 -10.00 -7.03
C GLU A 157 -6.68 -11.11 -7.17
N ALA A 158 -6.24 -12.36 -7.35
CA ALA A 158 -7.13 -13.50 -7.58
C ALA A 158 -8.18 -13.66 -6.47
N ARG A 159 -7.83 -13.28 -5.24
CA ARG A 159 -8.72 -13.34 -4.07
C ARG A 159 -10.00 -12.54 -4.26
N ALA A 160 -9.91 -11.35 -4.87
CA ALA A 160 -11.06 -10.46 -5.09
C ALA A 160 -12.06 -11.03 -6.11
N ASN A 161 -11.64 -11.95 -6.99
CA ASN A 161 -12.53 -12.63 -7.93
C ASN A 161 -13.61 -13.45 -7.24
N ASN A 162 -13.38 -13.91 -6.00
CA ASN A 162 -14.37 -14.68 -5.25
C ASN A 162 -15.57 -13.82 -4.78
N SER A 163 -15.46 -12.50 -4.80
CA SER A 163 -16.56 -11.60 -4.46
C SER A 163 -17.71 -11.71 -5.48
N PRO A 164 -19.00 -11.69 -5.05
CA PRO A 164 -20.13 -11.61 -5.98
C PRO A 164 -20.00 -10.39 -6.89
N PRO A 165 -20.40 -10.48 -8.19
CA PRO A 165 -20.30 -9.37 -9.12
C PRO A 165 -21.03 -8.10 -8.66
N ALA A 166 -22.13 -8.24 -7.89
CA ALA A 166 -22.90 -7.11 -7.37
C ALA A 166 -22.16 -6.27 -6.33
N VAL A 167 -21.19 -6.88 -5.60
CA VAL A 167 -20.39 -6.19 -4.58
C VAL A 167 -18.99 -5.81 -5.07
N PHE A 168 -18.47 -6.49 -6.09
CA PHE A 168 -17.14 -6.19 -6.63
C PHE A 168 -17.07 -4.75 -7.16
N ARG A 169 -15.95 -4.08 -6.88
CA ARG A 169 -15.61 -2.74 -7.38
C ARG A 169 -14.20 -2.78 -7.95
N ASP A 170 -14.00 -2.17 -9.11
CA ASP A 170 -12.70 -2.17 -9.82
C ASP A 170 -11.59 -1.49 -9.02
N ASP A 171 -11.93 -0.53 -8.18
CA ASP A 171 -11.00 0.18 -7.28
C ASP A 171 -10.78 -0.51 -5.92
N TYR A 172 -11.32 -1.71 -5.76
CA TYR A 172 -11.31 -2.52 -4.54
C TYR A 172 -11.97 -1.87 -3.30
N SER A 173 -12.76 -0.82 -3.46
CA SER A 173 -13.48 -0.17 -2.33
C SER A 173 -14.54 -1.07 -1.67
N HIS A 174 -14.81 -2.26 -2.21
CA HIS A 174 -15.58 -3.29 -1.53
C HIS A 174 -14.84 -3.93 -0.33
N TYR A 175 -13.55 -3.65 -0.18
CA TYR A 175 -12.78 -3.90 1.04
C TYR A 175 -12.69 -2.62 1.87
N SER A 176 -12.93 -2.72 3.18
CA SER A 176 -12.84 -1.57 4.10
C SER A 176 -11.48 -0.87 4.09
N TRP A 177 -10.41 -1.63 3.84
CA TRP A 177 -9.06 -1.11 3.69
C TRP A 177 -8.97 -0.01 2.62
N TYR A 178 -9.35 -0.33 1.38
CA TYR A 178 -9.26 0.61 0.26
C TYR A 178 -10.30 1.73 0.36
N GLU A 179 -11.50 1.45 0.89
CA GLU A 179 -12.49 2.50 1.12
C GLU A 179 -11.99 3.54 2.12
N ASN A 180 -11.33 3.13 3.21
CA ASN A 180 -10.76 4.05 4.18
C ASN A 180 -9.60 4.87 3.61
N ILE A 181 -8.76 4.29 2.75
CA ILE A 181 -7.71 5.04 2.05
C ILE A 181 -8.33 6.07 1.09
N GLN A 182 -9.35 5.70 0.32
CA GLN A 182 -10.07 6.65 -0.54
C GLN A 182 -10.71 7.78 0.26
N ARG A 183 -11.29 7.48 1.43
CA ARG A 183 -11.79 8.51 2.35
C ARG A 183 -10.69 9.44 2.81
N LEU A 184 -9.50 8.92 3.10
CA LEU A 184 -8.36 9.76 3.46
C LEU A 184 -7.98 10.72 2.31
N GLN A 185 -8.06 10.28 1.06
CA GLN A 185 -7.76 11.13 -0.11
C GLN A 185 -8.73 12.31 -0.26
N ILE A 186 -10.00 12.17 0.18
CA ILE A 186 -10.97 13.28 0.18
C ILE A 186 -10.91 14.15 1.44
N HIS A 187 -9.98 13.87 2.36
CA HIS A 187 -9.70 14.65 3.57
C HIS A 187 -8.27 15.22 3.55
N PRO A 188 -7.93 16.13 2.59
CA PRO A 188 -6.59 16.69 2.47
C PRO A 188 -6.17 17.49 3.71
N GLU A 189 -7.14 18.03 4.48
CA GLU A 189 -6.93 18.69 5.75
C GLU A 189 -6.33 17.78 6.82
N SER A 190 -6.40 16.46 6.67
CA SER A 190 -5.86 15.49 7.64
C SER A 190 -4.36 15.65 7.91
N ARG A 191 -3.63 16.35 7.04
CA ARG A 191 -2.23 16.76 7.26
C ARG A 191 -2.07 17.75 8.42
N TYR A 192 -3.13 18.50 8.73
CA TYR A 192 -3.12 19.55 9.77
C TYR A 192 -4.20 19.32 10.83
N LEU A 193 -5.36 18.81 10.44
CA LEU A 193 -6.54 18.60 11.28
C LEU A 193 -7.05 17.16 11.09
N VAL A 194 -6.76 16.31 12.06
CA VAL A 194 -7.02 14.85 11.95
C VAL A 194 -8.46 14.49 12.30
N LEU A 195 -9.13 15.32 13.11
CA LEU A 195 -10.48 15.06 13.64
C LEU A 195 -11.53 14.73 12.56
N PRO A 196 -11.67 15.45 11.43
CA PRO A 196 -12.69 15.15 10.44
C PRO A 196 -12.56 13.74 9.88
N TYR A 197 -11.35 13.35 9.49
CA TYR A 197 -11.08 12.00 8.99
C TYR A 197 -11.30 10.94 10.09
N THR A 198 -10.88 11.21 11.33
CA THR A 198 -11.11 10.29 12.46
C THR A 198 -12.61 10.01 12.64
N LEU A 199 -13.46 11.03 12.57
CA LEU A 199 -14.90 10.86 12.66
C LEU A 199 -15.46 10.05 11.48
N ALA A 200 -14.97 10.27 10.26
CA ALA A 200 -15.36 9.50 9.09
C ALA A 200 -14.93 8.03 9.20
N TYR A 201 -13.71 7.77 9.67
CA TYR A 201 -13.16 6.43 9.89
C TYR A 201 -13.96 5.65 10.96
N LEU A 202 -14.17 6.25 12.12
CA LEU A 202 -14.96 5.64 13.20
C LEU A 202 -16.44 5.46 12.80
N GLY A 203 -17.00 6.42 12.10
CA GLY A 203 -18.37 6.34 11.54
C GLY A 203 -18.52 5.17 10.57
N SER A 204 -17.51 4.88 9.74
CA SER A 204 -17.49 3.71 8.86
C SER A 204 -17.48 2.41 9.66
N ALA A 205 -16.63 2.30 10.67
CA ALA A 205 -16.57 1.11 11.52
C ALA A 205 -17.89 0.87 12.27
N VAL A 206 -18.53 1.92 12.76
CA VAL A 206 -19.86 1.82 13.38
C VAL A 206 -20.90 1.38 12.36
N SER A 207 -20.92 1.99 11.16
CA SER A 207 -21.86 1.66 10.08
C SER A 207 -21.76 0.18 9.67
N GLU A 208 -20.53 -0.35 9.59
CA GLU A 208 -20.30 -1.77 9.33
C GLU A 208 -20.80 -2.65 10.47
N ARG A 209 -20.53 -2.26 11.72
CA ARG A 209 -20.94 -3.02 12.91
C ARG A 209 -22.47 -3.13 13.06
N ILE A 210 -23.22 -2.09 12.66
CA ILE A 210 -24.67 -2.10 12.69
C ILE A 210 -25.32 -2.59 11.39
N GLY A 211 -24.49 -3.03 10.41
CA GLY A 211 -24.92 -3.65 9.16
C GLY A 211 -25.46 -2.70 8.10
N LEU A 212 -25.23 -1.38 8.23
CA LEU A 212 -25.57 -0.39 7.20
C LEU A 212 -24.63 -0.48 5.99
N THR A 213 -23.35 -0.74 6.21
CA THR A 213 -22.36 -1.06 5.18
C THR A 213 -21.89 -2.49 5.34
N LYS A 214 -21.58 -3.18 4.24
CA LYS A 214 -21.06 -4.55 4.25
C LYS A 214 -19.84 -4.61 3.37
N HIS A 215 -18.68 -4.75 4.01
CA HIS A 215 -17.44 -5.01 3.30
C HIS A 215 -17.19 -6.50 3.10
N VAL A 216 -16.42 -6.80 2.08
CA VAL A 216 -15.89 -8.14 1.85
C VAL A 216 -14.70 -8.34 2.80
N PRO A 217 -14.58 -9.47 3.50
CA PRO A 217 -13.38 -9.81 4.24
C PRO A 217 -12.17 -9.91 3.29
N ILE A 218 -11.10 -9.19 3.58
CA ILE A 218 -9.89 -9.17 2.75
C ILE A 218 -9.11 -10.49 2.86
N GLN A 219 -9.26 -11.16 4.00
CA GLN A 219 -8.62 -12.47 4.23
C GLN A 219 -9.43 -13.58 3.54
N ASN A 220 -9.20 -14.79 3.79
CA ASN A 220 -9.73 -15.98 3.12
C ASN A 220 -11.11 -15.78 2.44
N PRO A 221 -11.29 -16.24 1.20
CA PRO A 221 -12.56 -16.13 0.51
C PRO A 221 -13.64 -16.93 1.25
N ARG A 222 -14.87 -16.41 1.27
CA ARG A 222 -16.01 -17.13 1.85
C ARG A 222 -16.32 -18.36 0.98
N ALA A 223 -16.54 -19.52 1.63
CA ALA A 223 -16.76 -20.77 0.93
C ALA A 223 -17.92 -20.70 -0.09
N GLU A 224 -19.02 -20.04 0.29
CA GLU A 224 -20.19 -19.84 -0.58
C GLU A 224 -19.94 -18.91 -1.79
N TRP A 225 -18.85 -18.14 -1.76
CA TRP A 225 -18.51 -17.19 -2.82
C TRP A 225 -17.47 -17.73 -3.81
N LEU A 226 -16.82 -18.86 -3.53
CA LEU A 226 -15.79 -19.44 -4.37
C LEU A 226 -16.26 -19.68 -5.82
N VAL A 227 -17.54 -19.91 -6.02
CA VAL A 227 -18.16 -20.06 -7.36
C VAL A 227 -17.96 -18.84 -8.25
N HIS A 228 -17.86 -17.64 -7.65
CA HIS A 228 -17.69 -16.38 -8.39
C HIS A 228 -16.27 -16.19 -8.93
N GLY A 229 -15.28 -16.92 -8.40
CA GLY A 229 -13.89 -16.90 -8.88
C GLY A 229 -13.69 -17.39 -10.31
N ARG A 230 -14.70 -18.06 -10.93
CA ARG A 230 -14.68 -18.43 -12.34
C ARG A 230 -14.60 -17.23 -13.28
N GLN A 231 -15.10 -16.07 -12.86
CA GLN A 231 -15.00 -14.82 -13.61
C GLN A 231 -13.82 -14.00 -13.08
N VAL A 232 -12.81 -13.80 -13.91
CA VAL A 232 -11.64 -13.00 -13.55
C VAL A 232 -11.96 -11.51 -13.73
N LYS A 233 -12.65 -10.94 -12.74
CA LYS A 233 -13.03 -9.52 -12.69
C LYS A 233 -11.81 -8.60 -12.49
N THR A 234 -10.82 -9.12 -11.77
CA THR A 234 -9.61 -8.40 -11.42
C THR A 234 -8.65 -8.15 -12.59
N GLU A 235 -8.85 -8.77 -13.76
CA GLU A 235 -8.08 -8.47 -14.98
C GLU A 235 -8.16 -6.98 -15.32
N ARG A 236 -9.38 -6.40 -15.26
CA ARG A 236 -9.60 -4.98 -15.51
C ARG A 236 -8.96 -4.10 -14.42
N SER A 237 -9.19 -4.42 -13.14
CA SER A 237 -8.63 -3.66 -12.02
C SER A 237 -7.11 -3.66 -12.04
N PHE A 238 -6.50 -4.82 -12.30
CA PHE A 238 -5.06 -4.99 -12.41
C PHE A 238 -4.49 -4.15 -13.55
N ARG A 239 -5.13 -4.22 -14.74
CA ARG A 239 -4.76 -3.41 -15.89
C ARG A 239 -4.79 -1.92 -15.54
N MET A 240 -5.91 -1.42 -15.01
CA MET A 240 -6.07 0.00 -14.64
C MET A 240 -4.99 0.47 -13.65
N ASN A 241 -4.69 -0.33 -12.62
CA ASN A 241 -3.67 0.04 -11.65
C ASN A 241 -2.27 0.08 -12.27
N LEU A 242 -1.94 -0.89 -13.14
CA LEU A 242 -0.64 -0.94 -13.80
C LEU A 242 -0.50 0.18 -14.85
N GLU A 243 -1.54 0.46 -15.65
CA GLU A 243 -1.57 1.61 -16.56
C GLU A 243 -1.29 2.92 -15.82
N GLN A 244 -1.96 3.14 -14.68
CA GLN A 244 -1.72 4.33 -13.86
C GLN A 244 -0.28 4.42 -13.33
N ILE A 245 0.34 3.29 -12.95
CA ILE A 245 1.76 3.26 -12.56
C ILE A 245 2.64 3.67 -13.75
N LEU A 246 2.40 3.10 -14.93
CA LEU A 246 3.18 3.39 -16.14
C LEU A 246 3.03 4.84 -16.59
N GLU A 247 1.80 5.38 -16.62
CA GLU A 247 1.55 6.79 -16.91
C GLU A 247 2.33 7.72 -15.96
N ARG A 248 2.35 7.41 -14.65
CA ARG A 248 3.13 8.19 -13.68
C ARG A 248 4.64 8.04 -13.85
N ALA A 249 5.10 6.87 -14.23
CA ALA A 249 6.51 6.63 -14.52
C ALA A 249 6.96 7.40 -15.78
N GLU A 250 6.15 7.39 -16.83
CA GLU A 250 6.39 8.19 -18.04
C GLU A 250 6.43 9.70 -17.74
N GLU A 251 5.48 10.21 -16.93
CA GLU A 251 5.46 11.63 -16.51
C GLU A 251 6.72 12.04 -15.72
N ARG A 252 7.41 11.09 -15.08
CA ARG A 252 8.61 11.30 -14.24
C ARG A 252 9.91 10.92 -14.94
N ASP A 253 9.81 10.39 -16.15
CA ASP A 253 10.95 9.82 -16.89
C ASP A 253 11.65 8.70 -16.07
N GLU A 254 10.86 7.87 -15.40
CA GLU A 254 11.32 6.75 -14.59
C GLU A 254 11.17 5.44 -15.37
N PRO A 255 12.24 4.67 -15.56
CA PRO A 255 12.16 3.38 -16.22
C PRO A 255 11.44 2.34 -15.34
N VAL A 256 10.60 1.51 -15.97
CA VAL A 256 9.88 0.44 -15.27
C VAL A 256 10.30 -0.92 -15.83
N LEU A 257 10.64 -1.87 -14.94
CA LEU A 257 10.78 -3.28 -15.29
C LEU A 257 9.52 -4.03 -14.87
N LEU A 258 8.78 -4.49 -15.85
CA LEU A 258 7.61 -5.34 -15.67
C LEU A 258 7.99 -6.81 -15.70
N MET A 259 7.40 -7.61 -14.82
CA MET A 259 7.69 -9.05 -14.74
C MET A 259 6.41 -9.86 -14.60
N THR A 260 6.30 -10.97 -15.34
CA THR A 260 5.22 -11.95 -15.15
C THR A 260 5.35 -12.64 -13.79
N PHE A 261 4.21 -12.93 -13.16
CA PHE A 261 4.17 -13.53 -11.83
C PHE A 261 4.30 -15.06 -11.93
N ALA A 262 5.41 -15.57 -11.42
CA ALA A 262 5.72 -17.00 -11.45
C ALA A 262 4.91 -17.77 -10.39
N THR A 263 4.28 -18.85 -10.84
CA THR A 263 3.57 -19.80 -9.95
C THR A 263 3.97 -21.23 -10.25
N HIS A 264 3.94 -22.07 -9.21
CA HIS A 264 4.11 -23.50 -9.32
C HIS A 264 2.94 -24.23 -8.66
N VAL A 265 2.08 -24.87 -9.44
CA VAL A 265 1.01 -25.73 -8.94
C VAL A 265 1.22 -27.14 -9.51
N PRO A 266 1.69 -28.10 -8.69
CA PRO A 266 1.91 -29.46 -9.16
C PRO A 266 0.64 -30.07 -9.79
N PRO A 267 0.74 -30.85 -10.87
CA PRO A 267 -0.44 -31.43 -11.56
C PRO A 267 -1.34 -32.28 -10.66
N ASP A 268 -0.77 -32.84 -9.62
CA ASP A 268 -1.44 -33.70 -8.63
C ASP A 268 -1.82 -32.94 -7.35
N TYR A 269 -1.90 -31.60 -7.43
CA TYR A 269 -2.26 -30.77 -6.30
C TYR A 269 -3.66 -31.11 -5.77
N THR A 270 -3.72 -31.39 -4.47
CA THR A 270 -4.93 -31.38 -3.65
C THR A 270 -4.61 -30.77 -2.30
N HIS A 271 -5.59 -30.11 -1.66
CA HIS A 271 -5.41 -29.54 -0.33
C HIS A 271 -4.90 -30.58 0.70
N GLY A 272 -5.45 -31.81 0.64
CA GLY A 272 -5.02 -32.89 1.53
C GLY A 272 -3.53 -33.27 1.34
N ARG A 273 -3.04 -33.32 0.10
CA ARG A 273 -1.62 -33.60 -0.18
C ARG A 273 -0.73 -32.43 0.25
N PHE A 274 -1.21 -31.19 0.08
CA PHE A 274 -0.49 -30.00 0.57
C PHE A 274 -0.28 -30.07 2.08
N ILE A 275 -1.35 -30.32 2.85
CA ILE A 275 -1.27 -30.42 4.32
C ILE A 275 -0.35 -31.56 4.79
N ARG A 276 -0.34 -32.70 4.05
CA ARG A 276 0.56 -33.83 4.35
C ARG A 276 1.98 -33.63 3.83
N LYS A 277 2.28 -32.49 3.17
CA LYS A 277 3.59 -32.17 2.57
C LYS A 277 4.06 -33.18 1.53
N GLU A 278 3.12 -33.70 0.73
CA GLU A 278 3.35 -34.72 -0.32
C GLU A 278 3.52 -34.12 -1.74
N LEU A 279 3.47 -32.79 -1.86
CA LEU A 279 3.59 -32.11 -3.14
C LEU A 279 5.04 -31.66 -3.41
N ASP A 280 5.33 -31.32 -4.67
CA ASP A 280 6.63 -30.85 -5.09
C ASP A 280 6.90 -29.40 -4.66
N TYR A 281 6.89 -29.15 -3.34
CA TYR A 281 7.31 -27.90 -2.69
C TYR A 281 8.40 -28.18 -1.66
N ASP A 282 9.22 -27.15 -1.36
CA ASP A 282 10.24 -27.26 -0.31
C ASP A 282 9.62 -27.18 1.09
N TRP A 283 8.79 -26.17 1.33
CA TRP A 283 8.28 -25.87 2.68
C TRP A 283 6.78 -26.09 2.88
N HIS A 284 5.91 -25.90 1.89
CA HIS A 284 4.44 -25.92 1.98
C HIS A 284 3.91 -24.79 2.87
N SER A 285 4.31 -23.52 2.60
CA SER A 285 4.00 -22.39 3.46
C SER A 285 2.52 -22.01 3.40
N LEU A 286 1.98 -21.73 2.21
CA LEU A 286 0.61 -21.26 2.02
C LEU A 286 -0.10 -22.08 0.93
N PRO A 287 -1.29 -22.66 1.25
CA PRO A 287 -2.08 -23.38 0.27
C PRO A 287 -2.75 -22.43 -0.72
N ILE A 288 -2.92 -22.85 -1.97
CA ILE A 288 -3.52 -22.03 -3.04
C ILE A 288 -4.97 -21.61 -2.73
N GLU A 289 -5.66 -22.36 -1.89
CA GLU A 289 -7.04 -22.08 -1.45
C GLU A 289 -7.16 -20.75 -0.69
N LEU A 290 -6.04 -20.21 -0.21
CA LEU A 290 -6.00 -18.86 0.36
C LEU A 290 -6.50 -17.79 -0.64
N TRP A 291 -6.32 -18.01 -1.92
CA TRP A 291 -6.74 -17.10 -2.99
C TRP A 291 -8.01 -17.55 -3.70
N GLY A 292 -8.40 -18.83 -3.59
CA GLY A 292 -9.61 -19.38 -4.20
C GLY A 292 -9.45 -20.81 -4.67
N VAL A 293 -10.30 -21.25 -5.60
CA VAL A 293 -10.22 -22.59 -6.21
C VAL A 293 -8.96 -22.68 -7.08
N PRO A 294 -8.12 -23.71 -6.95
CA PRO A 294 -6.82 -23.79 -7.62
C PRO A 294 -6.83 -23.45 -9.12
N ALA A 295 -7.73 -24.06 -9.89
CA ALA A 295 -7.83 -23.79 -11.34
C ALA A 295 -8.24 -22.35 -11.67
N GLN A 296 -9.09 -21.74 -10.82
CA GLN A 296 -9.54 -20.35 -11.01
C GLN A 296 -8.42 -19.35 -10.65
N VAL A 297 -7.62 -19.66 -9.63
CA VAL A 297 -6.46 -18.84 -9.24
C VAL A 297 -5.40 -18.88 -10.34
N GLN A 298 -5.11 -20.07 -10.90
CA GLN A 298 -4.18 -20.20 -12.02
C GLN A 298 -4.67 -19.43 -13.27
N ASP A 299 -5.98 -19.47 -13.56
CA ASP A 299 -6.57 -18.70 -14.67
C ASP A 299 -6.43 -17.19 -14.44
N ALA A 300 -6.67 -16.72 -13.21
CA ALA A 300 -6.49 -15.33 -12.86
C ALA A 300 -5.04 -14.87 -13.04
N VAL A 301 -4.07 -15.64 -12.54
CA VAL A 301 -2.63 -15.29 -12.69
C VAL A 301 -2.23 -15.26 -14.17
N ARG A 302 -2.66 -16.24 -15.00
CA ARG A 302 -2.38 -16.21 -16.45
C ARG A 302 -2.91 -14.95 -17.11
N LYS A 303 -4.13 -14.49 -16.75
CA LYS A 303 -4.71 -13.26 -17.29
C LYS A 303 -3.98 -12.00 -16.82
N HIS A 304 -3.55 -11.97 -15.55
CA HIS A 304 -2.73 -10.87 -15.05
C HIS A 304 -1.37 -10.84 -15.77
N ASN A 305 -0.72 -11.98 -15.98
CA ASN A 305 0.53 -12.07 -16.75
C ASN A 305 0.33 -11.57 -18.20
N ALA A 306 -0.76 -11.95 -18.86
CA ALA A 306 -1.09 -11.47 -20.20
C ALA A 306 -1.31 -9.94 -20.23
N VAL A 307 -1.83 -9.33 -19.14
CA VAL A 307 -1.90 -7.87 -18.99
C VAL A 307 -0.50 -7.28 -18.90
N VAL A 308 0.38 -7.84 -18.06
CA VAL A 308 1.77 -7.39 -17.90
C VAL A 308 2.51 -7.41 -19.24
N GLU A 309 2.47 -8.53 -19.96
CA GLU A 309 3.12 -8.68 -21.27
C GLU A 309 2.59 -7.68 -22.31
N ARG A 310 1.27 -7.47 -22.34
CA ARG A 310 0.64 -6.53 -23.25
C ARG A 310 1.07 -5.10 -22.94
N LEU A 311 0.98 -4.65 -21.70
CA LEU A 311 1.36 -3.31 -21.30
C LEU A 311 2.86 -3.06 -21.46
N ALA A 312 3.70 -4.06 -21.24
CA ALA A 312 5.14 -3.95 -21.51
C ALA A 312 5.40 -3.62 -22.98
N ARG A 313 4.70 -4.28 -23.91
CA ARG A 313 4.80 -3.97 -25.35
C ARG A 313 4.16 -2.63 -25.73
N GLU A 314 3.00 -2.30 -25.16
CA GLU A 314 2.27 -1.05 -25.47
C GLU A 314 3.08 0.20 -25.05
N HIS A 315 3.76 0.13 -23.89
CA HIS A 315 4.55 1.24 -23.31
C HIS A 315 6.06 1.14 -23.62
N GLY A 316 6.53 0.06 -24.25
CA GLY A 316 7.96 -0.13 -24.54
C GLY A 316 8.84 -0.24 -23.29
N THR A 317 8.32 -0.77 -22.17
CA THR A 317 9.05 -0.89 -20.92
C THR A 317 9.98 -2.10 -20.92
N LEU A 318 10.93 -2.13 -19.98
CA LEU A 318 11.72 -3.32 -19.71
C LEU A 318 10.78 -4.47 -19.29
N PHE A 319 11.07 -5.69 -19.77
CA PHE A 319 10.21 -6.84 -19.51
C PHE A 319 11.00 -8.13 -19.29
N VAL A 320 10.58 -8.92 -18.29
CA VAL A 320 11.13 -10.28 -18.07
C VAL A 320 10.00 -11.27 -17.76
N ASP A 321 9.93 -12.36 -18.50
CA ASP A 321 8.97 -13.45 -18.27
C ASP A 321 9.43 -14.40 -17.17
N GLN A 322 9.30 -13.98 -15.91
CA GLN A 322 9.67 -14.78 -14.74
C GLN A 322 8.85 -16.07 -14.63
N ASP A 323 7.59 -16.07 -15.07
CA ASP A 323 6.75 -17.27 -15.01
C ASP A 323 7.30 -18.38 -15.90
N HIS A 324 7.86 -18.05 -17.04
CA HIS A 324 8.50 -19.01 -17.93
C HIS A 324 9.92 -19.37 -17.48
N LEU A 325 10.69 -18.41 -16.99
CA LEU A 325 12.11 -18.59 -16.70
C LEU A 325 12.40 -19.37 -15.41
N ILE A 326 11.54 -19.24 -14.37
CA ILE A 326 11.76 -19.94 -13.10
C ILE A 326 11.28 -21.39 -13.22
N PRO A 327 12.16 -22.40 -13.05
CA PRO A 327 11.77 -23.82 -13.16
C PRO A 327 10.74 -24.22 -12.09
N LYS A 328 9.69 -24.92 -12.50
CA LYS A 328 8.53 -25.29 -11.68
C LYS A 328 8.80 -26.55 -10.85
N THR A 329 9.67 -26.43 -9.85
CA THR A 329 10.04 -27.54 -8.94
C THR A 329 10.22 -27.03 -7.51
N ARG A 330 10.19 -27.94 -6.54
CA ARG A 330 10.48 -27.68 -5.11
C ARG A 330 11.81 -26.99 -4.85
N THR A 331 12.78 -27.11 -5.77
CA THR A 331 14.07 -26.47 -5.65
C THR A 331 13.94 -24.94 -5.65
N TYR A 332 12.93 -24.42 -6.35
CA TYR A 332 12.70 -23.00 -6.56
C TYR A 332 11.49 -22.44 -5.81
N PHE A 333 10.54 -23.31 -5.39
CA PHE A 333 9.28 -22.91 -4.77
C PHE A 333 9.07 -23.54 -3.40
N ASN A 334 8.77 -22.71 -2.40
CA ASN A 334 8.31 -23.10 -1.07
C ASN A 334 6.84 -23.52 -1.05
N ASP A 335 6.04 -22.92 -1.90
CA ASP A 335 4.62 -23.15 -2.12
C ASP A 335 4.22 -22.66 -3.53
N VAL A 336 2.95 -22.34 -3.72
CA VAL A 336 2.41 -21.92 -5.03
C VAL A 336 3.13 -20.69 -5.64
N CYS A 337 3.68 -19.79 -4.84
CA CYS A 337 4.27 -18.54 -5.34
C CYS A 337 5.53 -18.07 -4.57
N HIS A 338 5.75 -18.54 -3.35
CA HIS A 338 6.91 -18.12 -2.59
C HIS A 338 8.16 -18.90 -2.99
N LEU A 339 9.21 -18.13 -3.24
CA LEU A 339 10.47 -18.70 -3.73
C LEU A 339 11.33 -19.22 -2.58
N THR A 340 12.06 -20.32 -2.84
CA THR A 340 13.17 -20.74 -1.97
C THR A 340 14.33 -19.74 -2.08
N PRO A 341 15.36 -19.78 -1.21
CA PRO A 341 16.57 -18.98 -1.40
C PRO A 341 17.24 -19.21 -2.76
N ARG A 342 17.12 -20.43 -3.34
CA ARG A 342 17.60 -20.73 -4.70
C ARG A 342 16.71 -20.09 -5.75
N GLY A 343 15.39 -20.15 -5.58
CA GLY A 343 14.43 -19.48 -6.46
C GLY A 343 14.63 -17.97 -6.47
N GLY A 344 14.89 -17.35 -5.31
CA GLY A 344 15.20 -15.92 -5.23
C GLY A 344 16.51 -15.55 -5.97
N ARG A 345 17.53 -16.39 -5.91
CA ARG A 345 18.76 -16.18 -6.70
C ARG A 345 18.54 -16.33 -8.21
N GLU A 346 17.72 -17.28 -8.61
CA GLU A 346 17.31 -17.47 -10.01
C GLU A 346 16.52 -16.28 -10.52
N PHE A 347 15.54 -15.83 -9.74
CA PHE A 347 14.76 -14.62 -10.04
C PHE A 347 15.65 -13.42 -10.35
N VAL A 348 16.66 -13.16 -9.47
CA VAL A 348 17.62 -12.06 -9.67
C VAL A 348 18.50 -12.31 -10.89
N SER A 349 18.95 -13.56 -11.14
CA SER A 349 19.76 -13.88 -12.32
C SER A 349 19.02 -13.58 -13.62
N ASN A 350 17.71 -13.80 -13.66
CA ASN A 350 16.89 -13.54 -14.85
C ASN A 350 16.74 -12.05 -15.20
N ILE A 351 16.92 -11.14 -14.22
CA ILE A 351 16.79 -9.69 -14.43
C ILE A 351 18.14 -8.95 -14.44
N GLU A 352 19.20 -9.56 -13.89
CA GLU A 352 20.46 -8.88 -13.58
C GLU A 352 21.09 -8.21 -14.81
N SER A 353 21.20 -8.92 -15.95
CA SER A 353 21.80 -8.35 -17.15
C SER A 353 21.01 -7.17 -17.69
N LEU A 354 19.67 -7.29 -17.78
CA LEU A 354 18.79 -6.24 -18.28
C LEU A 354 18.85 -4.98 -17.39
N VAL A 355 18.88 -5.18 -16.06
CA VAL A 355 19.02 -4.06 -15.10
C VAL A 355 20.39 -3.39 -15.26
N LEU A 356 21.47 -4.15 -15.37
CA LEU A 356 22.84 -3.60 -15.53
C LEU A 356 23.00 -2.85 -16.85
N GLU A 357 22.49 -3.38 -17.97
CA GLU A 357 22.49 -2.71 -19.29
C GLU A 357 21.77 -1.37 -19.22
N HIS A 358 20.62 -1.36 -18.58
CA HIS A 358 19.86 -0.13 -18.39
C HIS A 358 20.61 0.91 -17.53
N LEU A 359 21.15 0.50 -16.38
CA LEU A 359 21.90 1.38 -15.47
C LEU A 359 23.24 1.88 -16.06
N ALA A 360 23.81 1.17 -17.03
CA ALA A 360 24.98 1.60 -17.78
C ALA A 360 24.67 2.64 -18.86
N GLY A 361 23.40 2.92 -19.15
CA GLY A 361 22.96 3.81 -20.22
C GLY A 361 23.12 3.21 -21.62
N GLU A 362 23.28 1.90 -21.74
CA GLU A 362 23.29 1.20 -23.01
C GLU A 362 21.87 1.02 -23.53
N PRO A 363 21.57 1.27 -24.84
CA PRO A 363 20.24 1.04 -25.39
C PRO A 363 19.90 -0.44 -25.25
N SER A 364 18.72 -0.72 -24.66
CA SER A 364 18.19 -2.07 -24.56
C SER A 364 18.15 -2.73 -25.95
N PRO A 365 18.61 -3.98 -26.14
CA PRO A 365 18.47 -4.67 -27.39
C PRO A 365 16.98 -4.76 -27.75
N GLU A 366 16.61 -4.30 -28.96
CA GLU A 366 15.24 -4.37 -29.46
C GLU A 366 14.70 -5.78 -29.23
N ASN A 367 13.65 -5.88 -28.46
CA ASN A 367 12.94 -7.14 -28.23
C ASN A 367 12.37 -7.63 -29.56
N PRO A 368 12.69 -8.84 -30.04
CA PRO A 368 12.24 -9.37 -31.34
C PRO A 368 10.73 -9.65 -31.38
#